data_8cdf8f3bf0483d0ca707e160a67f191a
#
_entry.id   8cdf8f3bf0483d0ca707e160a67f191a
#
_cell.length_a   1.000
_cell.length_b   1.000
_cell.length_c   1.000
_cell.angle_alpha   90.00
_cell.angle_beta   90.00
_cell.angle_gamma   90.00
#
_symmetry.space_group_name_H-M   'P 1'
#
loop_
_entity.id
_entity.type
_entity.pdbx_description
1 polymer ?
#
loop_
_entity_poly.entity_id
_entity_poly.type
_entity_poly.pdbx_seq_one_letter_code
_entity_poly.pdbx_strand_id
1 'polypeptide(L)'
;MIFVDTSFWVGLHNGRDHRHEPAAALLEAHAGAPLLTTDQVRGETWTFLRRRGGHRAAVAFLDVLEASPRLSVERVTTDDENLALAWLRQHDEREYSFVDATSFAVMRRRRLRDAFTFDGDFAAAGFVELRP
;
A
#
# COMPACT_ATOMS: atom_id res chain seq x y z
N MET A 1 3.33 10.30 -9.07
CA MET A 1 2.72 8.99 -8.77
C MET A 1 2.94 8.68 -7.30
N ILE A 2 1.92 8.14 -6.65
CA ILE A 2 1.94 7.83 -5.22
C ILE A 2 1.70 6.34 -5.07
N PHE A 3 2.56 5.66 -4.30
CA PHE A 3 2.37 4.25 -3.96
C PHE A 3 1.33 4.12 -2.85
N VAL A 4 0.46 3.11 -2.94
CA VAL A 4 -0.60 2.89 -1.95
C VAL A 4 -0.41 1.55 -1.26
N ASP A 5 -0.20 1.59 0.06
CA ASP A 5 0.04 0.43 0.91
C ASP A 5 -1.25 -0.10 1.55
N THR A 6 -1.16 -1.32 2.08
CA THR A 6 -2.26 -2.01 2.76
C THR A 6 -2.89 -1.17 3.87
N SER A 7 -2.07 -0.54 4.72
CA SER A 7 -2.58 0.24 5.86
C SER A 7 -3.49 1.39 5.42
N PHE A 8 -3.19 2.00 4.28
CA PHE A 8 -4.03 3.05 3.71
C PHE A 8 -5.35 2.48 3.17
N TRP A 9 -5.29 1.40 2.40
CA TRP A 9 -6.50 0.76 1.87
C TRP A 9 -7.44 0.31 2.98
N VAL A 10 -6.88 -0.28 4.04
CA VAL A 10 -7.68 -0.72 5.20
C VAL A 10 -8.34 0.48 5.88
N GLY A 11 -7.61 1.55 6.11
CA GLY A 11 -8.18 2.78 6.68
C GLY A 11 -9.29 3.36 5.81
N LEU A 12 -9.08 3.38 4.50
CA LEU A 12 -10.06 3.91 3.55
C LEU A 12 -11.35 3.08 3.49
N HIS A 13 -11.23 1.76 3.53
CA HIS A 13 -12.36 0.83 3.35
C HIS A 13 -12.99 0.34 4.66
N ASN A 14 -12.48 0.76 5.81
CA ASN A 14 -13.06 0.45 7.11
C ASN A 14 -13.42 1.75 7.83
N GLY A 15 -14.70 2.12 7.80
CA GLY A 15 -15.19 3.34 8.42
C GLY A 15 -15.03 3.40 9.93
N ARG A 16 -14.72 2.26 10.57
CA ARG A 16 -14.44 2.18 12.02
C ARG A 16 -12.95 2.35 12.34
N ASP A 17 -12.09 2.34 11.34
CA ASP A 17 -10.66 2.52 11.53
C ASP A 17 -10.38 4.00 11.86
N HIS A 18 -9.51 4.24 12.86
CA HIS A 18 -9.13 5.59 13.25
C HIS A 18 -8.40 6.35 12.13
N ARG A 19 -7.92 5.65 11.10
CA ARG A 19 -7.25 6.22 9.94
C ARG A 19 -8.18 6.49 8.77
N HIS A 20 -9.48 6.21 8.91
CA HIS A 20 -10.45 6.41 7.84
C HIS A 20 -10.51 7.87 7.37
N GLU A 21 -10.66 8.81 8.29
CA GLU A 21 -10.74 10.25 7.95
C GLU A 21 -9.43 10.77 7.34
N PRO A 22 -8.24 10.48 7.91
CA PRO A 22 -6.99 10.88 7.28
C PRO A 22 -6.81 10.28 5.88
N ALA A 23 -7.19 9.02 5.65
CA ALA A 23 -7.11 8.40 4.34
C ALA A 23 -7.99 9.11 3.31
N ALA A 24 -9.23 9.39 3.67
CA ALA A 24 -10.16 10.11 2.79
C ALA A 24 -9.64 11.52 2.47
N ALA A 25 -9.10 12.23 3.46
CA ALA A 25 -8.53 13.55 3.28
C ALA A 25 -7.31 13.55 2.34
N LEU A 26 -6.45 12.54 2.45
CA LEU A 26 -5.30 12.38 1.55
C LEU A 26 -5.72 12.12 0.11
N LEU A 27 -6.72 11.26 -0.11
CA LEU A 27 -7.26 11.02 -1.45
C LEU A 27 -7.78 12.30 -2.08
N GLU A 28 -8.51 13.09 -1.32
CA GLU A 28 -9.07 14.36 -1.79
C GLU A 28 -7.96 15.37 -2.10
N ALA A 29 -6.98 15.49 -1.21
CA ALA A 29 -5.86 16.43 -1.39
C ALA A 29 -5.00 16.10 -2.62
N HIS A 30 -4.97 14.83 -3.02
CA HIS A 30 -4.17 14.36 -4.16
C HIS A 30 -5.04 13.80 -5.30
N ALA A 31 -6.21 14.37 -5.52
CA ALA A 31 -7.23 13.85 -6.46
C ALA A 31 -6.73 13.66 -7.90
N GLY A 32 -5.76 14.48 -8.32
CA GLY A 32 -5.19 14.39 -9.68
C GLY A 32 -3.98 13.47 -9.82
N ALA A 33 -3.45 12.92 -8.74
CA ALA A 33 -2.22 12.14 -8.79
C ALA A 33 -2.49 10.70 -9.27
N PRO A 34 -1.63 10.16 -10.17
CA PRO A 34 -1.67 8.73 -10.48
C PRO A 34 -1.25 7.92 -9.25
N LEU A 35 -1.92 6.78 -9.05
CA LEU A 35 -1.67 5.89 -7.92
C LEU A 35 -1.15 4.55 -8.41
N LEU A 36 -0.25 3.95 -7.62
CA LEU A 36 0.30 2.63 -7.88
C LEU A 36 0.13 1.75 -6.65
N THR A 37 -0.33 0.54 -6.83
CA THR A 37 -0.25 -0.52 -5.82
C THR A 37 0.28 -1.79 -6.48
N THR A 38 0.37 -2.89 -5.73
CA THR A 38 0.86 -4.15 -6.27
C THR A 38 -0.15 -5.28 -6.06
N ASP A 39 0.05 -6.38 -6.78
CA ASP A 39 -0.71 -7.60 -6.57
C ASP A 39 -0.52 -8.18 -5.17
N GLN A 40 0.68 -8.01 -4.59
CA GLN A 40 0.95 -8.44 -3.20
C GLN A 40 0.18 -7.61 -2.18
N VAL A 41 0.16 -6.29 -2.34
CA VAL A 41 -0.65 -5.39 -1.49
C VAL A 41 -2.13 -5.72 -1.65
N ARG A 42 -2.59 -5.95 -2.88
CA ARG A 42 -3.99 -6.33 -3.14
C ARG A 42 -4.37 -7.58 -2.37
N GLY A 43 -3.56 -8.62 -2.40
CA GLY A 43 -3.82 -9.87 -1.70
C GLY A 43 -3.82 -9.71 -0.19
N GLU A 44 -2.86 -9.00 0.37
CA GLU A 44 -2.79 -8.72 1.81
C GLU A 44 -4.00 -7.89 2.26
N THR A 45 -4.37 -6.87 1.51
CA THR A 45 -5.52 -6.02 1.81
C THR A 45 -6.83 -6.80 1.78
N TRP A 46 -7.03 -7.64 0.75
CA TRP A 46 -8.19 -8.53 0.69
C TRP A 46 -8.32 -9.37 1.95
N THR A 47 -7.26 -10.06 2.34
CA THR A 47 -7.28 -10.96 3.49
C THR A 47 -7.59 -10.20 4.78
N PHE A 48 -6.98 -9.03 4.96
CA PHE A 48 -7.18 -8.21 6.15
C PHE A 48 -8.63 -7.70 6.22
N LEU A 49 -9.14 -7.13 5.13
CA LEU A 49 -10.51 -6.61 5.07
C LEU A 49 -11.54 -7.72 5.24
N ARG A 50 -11.30 -8.88 4.64
CA ARG A 50 -12.21 -10.03 4.76
C ARG A 50 -12.37 -10.47 6.21
N ARG A 51 -11.26 -10.50 6.94
CA ARG A 51 -11.27 -10.92 8.36
C ARG A 51 -11.90 -9.87 9.28
N ARG A 52 -11.63 -8.58 9.05
CA ARG A 52 -12.02 -7.51 9.95
C ARG A 52 -13.29 -6.78 9.55
N GLY A 53 -13.49 -6.60 8.26
CA GLY A 53 -14.63 -5.83 7.74
C GLY A 53 -15.72 -6.68 7.08
N GLY A 54 -15.45 -7.95 6.85
CA GLY A 54 -16.37 -8.87 6.18
C GLY A 54 -16.21 -8.91 4.67
N HIS A 55 -16.92 -9.83 4.04
CA HIS A 55 -16.84 -10.10 2.61
C HIS A 55 -17.21 -8.87 1.77
N ARG A 56 -18.27 -8.15 2.17
CA ARG A 56 -18.74 -6.99 1.42
C ARG A 56 -17.68 -5.88 1.33
N ALA A 57 -17.00 -5.60 2.44
CA ALA A 57 -15.93 -4.60 2.46
C ALA A 57 -14.75 -5.01 1.58
N ALA A 58 -14.37 -6.29 1.62
CA ALA A 58 -13.29 -6.82 0.78
C ALA A 58 -13.64 -6.76 -0.70
N VAL A 59 -14.87 -7.11 -1.09
CA VAL A 59 -15.34 -7.00 -2.49
C VAL A 59 -15.37 -5.55 -2.95
N ALA A 60 -15.86 -4.65 -2.10
CA ALA A 60 -15.87 -3.20 -2.43
C ALA A 60 -14.47 -2.67 -2.74
N PHE A 61 -13.46 -3.14 -1.99
CA PHE A 61 -12.07 -2.79 -2.28
C PHE A 61 -11.65 -3.27 -3.67
N LEU A 62 -11.95 -4.52 -4.05
CA LEU A 62 -11.62 -5.03 -5.40
C LEU A 62 -12.31 -4.21 -6.48
N ASP A 63 -13.58 -3.83 -6.27
CA ASP A 63 -14.34 -3.02 -7.23
C ASP A 63 -13.66 -1.65 -7.44
N VAL A 64 -13.17 -1.02 -6.37
CA VAL A 64 -12.42 0.24 -6.46
C VAL A 64 -11.14 0.07 -7.26
N LEU A 65 -10.39 -1.01 -7.06
CA LEU A 65 -9.17 -1.27 -7.84
C LEU A 65 -9.46 -1.38 -9.33
N GLU A 66 -10.56 -2.05 -9.69
CA GLU A 66 -10.92 -2.26 -11.10
C GLU A 66 -11.49 -0.99 -11.75
N ALA A 67 -12.22 -0.19 -11.00
CA ALA A 67 -12.95 0.96 -11.53
C ALA A 67 -12.17 2.27 -11.54
N SER A 68 -11.08 2.38 -10.79
CA SER A 68 -10.34 3.64 -10.64
C SER A 68 -9.40 3.87 -11.83
N PRO A 69 -9.66 4.91 -12.66
CA PRO A 69 -8.85 5.14 -13.86
C PRO A 69 -7.43 5.61 -13.57
N ARG A 70 -7.19 6.19 -12.40
CA ARG A 70 -5.87 6.69 -12.02
C ARG A 70 -5.01 5.68 -11.28
N LEU A 71 -5.56 4.51 -10.96
CA LEU A 71 -4.88 3.48 -10.19
C LEU A 71 -4.37 2.37 -11.10
N SER A 72 -3.09 2.02 -10.93
CA SER A 72 -2.47 0.87 -11.58
C SER A 72 -2.10 -0.17 -10.54
N VAL A 73 -2.36 -1.45 -10.85
CA VAL A 73 -1.92 -2.58 -10.04
C VAL A 73 -0.73 -3.22 -10.75
N GLU A 74 0.45 -3.08 -10.19
CA GLU A 74 1.67 -3.63 -10.79
C GLU A 74 1.95 -5.01 -10.22
N ARG A 75 2.38 -5.91 -11.10
CA ARG A 75 2.79 -7.24 -10.66
C ARG A 75 4.20 -7.17 -10.09
N VAL A 76 4.38 -7.73 -8.90
CA VAL A 76 5.71 -7.92 -8.31
C VAL A 76 6.44 -8.99 -9.13
N THR A 77 7.61 -8.64 -9.68
CA THR A 77 8.40 -9.55 -10.50
C THR A 77 9.28 -10.45 -9.63
N THR A 78 9.81 -11.51 -10.24
CA THR A 78 10.81 -12.35 -9.57
C THR A 78 12.03 -11.55 -9.13
N ASP A 79 12.48 -10.60 -9.95
CA ASP A 79 13.61 -9.73 -9.58
C ASP A 79 13.26 -8.83 -8.38
N ASP A 80 12.04 -8.27 -8.34
CA ASP A 80 11.57 -7.51 -7.18
C ASP A 80 11.57 -8.36 -5.92
N GLU A 81 11.09 -9.61 -6.00
CA GLU A 81 11.10 -10.53 -4.85
C GLU A 81 12.52 -10.85 -4.39
N ASN A 82 13.44 -11.10 -5.31
CA ASN A 82 14.84 -11.38 -4.96
C ASN A 82 15.48 -10.18 -4.24
N LEU A 83 15.22 -8.97 -4.71
CA LEU A 83 15.69 -7.75 -4.04
C LEU A 83 15.04 -7.59 -2.65
N ALA A 84 13.75 -7.89 -2.54
CA ALA A 84 13.04 -7.82 -1.27
C ALA A 84 13.61 -8.81 -0.24
N LEU A 85 13.87 -10.05 -0.66
CA LEU A 85 14.45 -11.07 0.21
C LEU A 85 15.86 -10.68 0.68
N ALA A 86 16.69 -10.15 -0.21
CA ALA A 86 18.02 -9.67 0.15
C ALA A 86 17.94 -8.51 1.14
N TRP A 87 17.02 -7.57 0.92
CA TRP A 87 16.81 -6.42 1.79
C TRP A 87 16.35 -6.87 3.19
N LEU A 88 15.39 -7.80 3.27
CA LEU A 88 14.90 -8.33 4.55
C LEU A 88 16.01 -8.98 5.38
N ARG A 89 16.94 -9.68 4.73
CA ARG A 89 18.07 -10.31 5.43
C ARG A 89 19.00 -9.30 6.12
N GLN A 90 19.02 -8.07 5.62
CA GLN A 90 19.91 -7.00 6.12
C GLN A 90 19.24 -6.05 7.09
N HIS A 91 17.90 -6.12 7.27
CA HIS A 91 17.15 -5.13 8.04
C HIS A 91 16.32 -5.79 9.13
N ASP A 92 16.81 -5.72 10.37
CA ASP A 92 16.17 -6.28 11.56
C ASP A 92 15.68 -5.18 12.53
N GLU A 93 15.86 -3.92 12.18
CA GLU A 93 15.53 -2.80 13.05
C GLU A 93 14.02 -2.59 13.27
N ARG A 94 13.18 -3.19 12.43
CA ARG A 94 11.72 -3.19 12.53
C ARG A 94 11.16 -4.52 12.03
N GLU A 95 9.92 -4.80 12.38
CA GLU A 95 9.22 -6.02 11.91
C GLU A 95 8.64 -5.81 10.50
N TYR A 96 9.50 -5.57 9.53
CA TYR A 96 9.07 -5.42 8.14
C TYR A 96 8.43 -6.70 7.62
N SER A 97 7.27 -6.57 6.96
CA SER A 97 6.64 -7.72 6.29
C SER A 97 7.29 -7.99 4.93
N PHE A 98 7.02 -9.18 4.40
CA PHE A 98 7.40 -9.50 3.02
C PHE A 98 6.75 -8.52 2.03
N VAL A 99 5.49 -8.19 2.24
CA VAL A 99 4.77 -7.24 1.37
C VAL A 99 5.38 -5.85 1.44
N ASP A 100 5.79 -5.38 2.62
CA ASP A 100 6.55 -4.13 2.76
C ASP A 100 7.80 -4.16 1.88
N ALA A 101 8.60 -5.20 2.00
CA ALA A 101 9.86 -5.31 1.27
C ALA A 101 9.66 -5.39 -0.24
N THR A 102 8.63 -6.10 -0.72
CA THR A 102 8.29 -6.12 -2.15
C THR A 102 7.82 -4.75 -2.63
N SER A 103 7.06 -4.05 -1.81
CA SER A 103 6.64 -2.67 -2.11
C SER A 103 7.84 -1.73 -2.24
N PHE A 104 8.80 -1.83 -1.32
CA PHE A 104 10.04 -1.03 -1.39
C PHE A 104 10.83 -1.32 -2.67
N ALA A 105 10.94 -2.58 -3.05
CA ALA A 105 11.64 -2.98 -4.29
C ALA A 105 10.97 -2.36 -5.52
N VAL A 106 9.65 -2.43 -5.61
CA VAL A 106 8.88 -1.84 -6.71
C VAL A 106 9.04 -0.32 -6.72
N MET A 107 8.93 0.33 -5.57
CA MET A 107 9.08 1.78 -5.47
C MET A 107 10.46 2.25 -5.92
N ARG A 108 11.53 1.54 -5.52
CA ARG A 108 12.89 1.88 -5.95
C ARG A 108 13.07 1.71 -7.45
N ARG A 109 12.58 0.61 -8.01
CA ARG A 109 12.64 0.36 -9.46
C ARG A 109 11.90 1.44 -10.25
N ARG A 110 10.75 1.87 -9.74
CA ARG A 110 9.91 2.92 -10.35
C ARG A 110 10.34 4.33 -9.96
N ARG A 111 11.33 4.48 -9.11
CA ARG A 111 11.83 5.78 -8.61
C ARG A 111 10.73 6.60 -7.94
N LEU A 112 9.88 5.92 -7.17
CA LEU A 112 8.83 6.57 -6.39
C LEU A 112 9.36 6.94 -5.01
N ARG A 113 8.93 8.09 -4.52
CA ARG A 113 9.29 8.61 -3.20
C ARG A 113 8.10 8.60 -2.24
N ASP A 114 6.93 8.97 -2.73
CA ASP A 114 5.75 9.25 -1.91
C ASP A 114 4.85 8.03 -1.79
N ALA A 115 4.32 7.81 -0.58
CA ALA A 115 3.42 6.70 -0.31
C ALA A 115 2.24 7.16 0.56
N PHE A 116 1.09 6.58 0.26
CA PHE A 116 -0.07 6.57 1.15
C PHE A 116 0.04 5.35 2.06
N THR A 117 0.48 5.56 3.27
CA THR A 117 0.69 4.52 4.29
C THR A 117 0.70 5.16 5.68
N PHE A 118 0.42 4.37 6.71
CA PHE A 118 0.28 4.89 8.08
C PHE A 118 1.13 4.17 9.13
N ASP A 119 1.89 3.15 8.74
CA ASP A 119 2.54 2.28 9.73
C ASP A 119 3.97 2.67 10.11
N GLY A 120 4.55 3.66 9.47
CA GLY A 120 5.90 4.12 9.74
C GLY A 120 7.01 3.31 9.07
N ASP A 121 6.72 2.15 8.50
CA ASP A 121 7.72 1.27 7.90
C ASP A 121 8.32 1.87 6.62
N PHE A 122 7.51 2.54 5.83
CA PHE A 122 7.96 3.19 4.59
C PHE A 122 8.90 4.36 4.90
N ALA A 123 8.55 5.18 5.90
CA ALA A 123 9.43 6.27 6.34
C ALA A 123 10.77 5.73 6.86
N ALA A 124 10.73 4.67 7.64
CA ALA A 124 11.94 4.03 8.16
C ALA A 124 12.82 3.48 7.03
N ALA A 125 12.22 3.03 5.92
CA ALA A 125 12.95 2.53 4.76
C ALA A 125 13.43 3.63 3.80
N GLY A 126 13.16 4.90 4.10
CA GLY A 126 13.65 6.05 3.34
C GLY A 126 12.65 6.69 2.38
N PHE A 127 11.39 6.29 2.42
CA PHE A 127 10.32 6.90 1.63
C PHE A 127 9.58 7.98 2.41
N VAL A 128 8.71 8.72 1.75
CA VAL A 128 7.91 9.78 2.37
C VAL A 128 6.48 9.27 2.56
N GLU A 129 6.05 9.18 3.81
CA GLU A 129 4.66 8.88 4.13
C GLU A 129 3.87 10.18 4.14
N LEU A 130 2.98 10.35 3.17
CA LEU A 130 2.21 11.59 3.05
C LEU A 130 1.22 11.72 4.22
N ARG A 131 1.04 12.95 4.69
CA ARG A 131 0.08 13.28 5.75
C ARG A 131 -0.87 14.38 5.29
N PRO A 132 -2.11 14.41 5.80
CA PRO A 132 -3.07 15.44 5.47
C PRO A 132 -2.60 16.83 5.84
#